data_ae4b66c5f057e12d89b8fc5a136ae5c4
#
_entry.id   ae4b66c5f057e12d89b8fc5a136ae5c4
#
_cell.length_a   1.000
_cell.length_b   1.000
_cell.length_c   1.000
_cell.angle_alpha   90.00
_cell.angle_beta   90.00
_cell.angle_gamma   90.00
#
_symmetry.space_group_name_H-M   'P 1'
#
loop_
_entity.id
_entity.type
_entity.pdbx_description
1 polymer ?
#
loop_
_entity_poly.entity_id
_entity_poly.type
_entity_poly.pdbx_seq_one_letter_code
_entity_poly.pdbx_strand_id
1 'polypeptide(L)'
;KVNYFWGGKSLVLGWDDRWGTLRQVTADGSSTTGTYRPYGMDCSGYVDWVLYNVSGGAYVIGHGGGAHAQHTYCASISWDEALPGDLVFYPEDSHVGIVGGRDKGGELRIIHCSSGYNNVVITGIEGFTSIGRPVYYSE
;
A
#
# COMPACT_ATOMS: atom_id res chain seq x y z
N LYS A 1 -5.38 14.90 -2.35
CA LYS A 1 -4.06 14.42 -1.88
C LYS A 1 -4.23 13.71 -0.54
N VAL A 2 -3.62 12.54 -0.41
CA VAL A 2 -3.51 11.83 0.87
C VAL A 2 -2.03 11.80 1.24
N ASN A 3 -1.69 12.40 2.38
CA ASN A 3 -0.31 12.50 2.83
C ASN A 3 0.23 11.12 3.23
N TYR A 4 1.54 10.95 3.07
CA TYR A 4 2.23 9.82 3.68
C TYR A 4 2.36 10.07 5.18
N PHE A 5 1.98 9.08 5.98
CA PHE A 5 2.05 9.17 7.44
C PHE A 5 2.49 7.81 7.98
N TRP A 6 3.67 7.75 8.57
CA TRP A 6 4.25 6.50 9.08
C TRP A 6 3.34 5.88 10.14
N GLY A 7 2.96 4.62 9.93
CA GLY A 7 1.99 3.93 10.78
C GLY A 7 0.54 4.31 10.51
N GLY A 8 0.29 5.17 9.52
CA GLY A 8 -1.06 5.59 9.15
C GLY A 8 -1.88 4.48 8.55
N LYS A 9 -3.04 4.23 9.11
CA LYS A 9 -3.99 3.20 8.71
C LYS A 9 -5.39 3.80 8.61
N SER A 10 -6.18 3.27 7.68
CA SER A 10 -7.56 3.69 7.52
C SER A 10 -8.41 2.49 7.14
N LEU A 11 -9.26 2.05 8.05
CA LEU A 11 -10.28 1.03 7.78
C LEU A 11 -11.65 1.70 7.75
N VAL A 12 -11.81 2.57 6.76
CA VAL A 12 -13.02 3.36 6.52
C VAL A 12 -13.43 3.14 5.06
N LEU A 13 -14.71 3.00 4.82
CA LEU A 13 -15.24 2.95 3.46
C LEU A 13 -15.24 4.35 2.88
N GLY A 14 -14.46 4.56 1.82
CA GLY A 14 -14.29 5.84 1.18
C GLY A 14 -13.30 6.75 1.91
N TRP A 15 -13.54 8.05 1.85
CA TRP A 15 -12.66 9.06 2.41
C TRP A 15 -12.63 9.00 3.93
N ASP A 16 -11.43 9.09 4.52
CA ASP A 16 -11.26 9.17 5.96
C ASP A 16 -11.12 10.64 6.35
N ASP A 17 -12.05 11.14 7.16
CA ASP A 17 -12.08 12.55 7.56
C ASP A 17 -10.89 12.97 8.43
N ARG A 18 -10.13 12.00 8.98
CA ARG A 18 -8.90 12.31 9.73
C ARG A 18 -7.76 12.74 8.81
N TRP A 19 -7.78 12.35 7.54
CA TRP A 19 -6.70 12.69 6.62
C TRP A 19 -6.55 14.20 6.49
N GLY A 20 -5.29 14.64 6.58
CA GLY A 20 -4.95 16.06 6.53
C GLY A 20 -4.97 16.75 7.88
N THR A 21 -5.54 16.13 8.92
CA THR A 21 -5.49 16.70 10.28
C THR A 21 -4.11 16.50 10.89
N LEU A 22 -3.64 17.50 11.66
CA LEU A 22 -2.31 17.43 12.27
C LEU A 22 -2.32 16.42 13.42
N ARG A 23 -1.46 15.40 13.35
CA ARG A 23 -1.37 14.32 14.33
C ARG A 23 0.09 13.96 14.58
N GLN A 24 0.37 13.44 15.76
CA GLN A 24 1.71 12.96 16.10
C GLN A 24 1.95 11.58 15.48
N VAL A 25 3.12 11.42 14.86
CA VAL A 25 3.60 10.12 14.41
C VAL A 25 4.08 9.36 15.64
N THR A 26 3.35 8.33 16.02
CA THR A 26 3.63 7.54 17.25
C THR A 26 4.29 6.21 16.96
N ALA A 27 4.16 5.67 15.75
CA ALA A 27 4.81 4.41 15.38
C ALA A 27 6.33 4.59 15.36
N ASP A 28 7.05 3.63 15.92
CA ASP A 28 8.51 3.64 15.93
C ASP A 28 9.11 3.34 14.56
N GLY A 29 10.36 3.71 14.37
CA GLY A 29 11.15 3.26 13.22
C GLY A 29 11.23 4.25 12.06
N SER A 30 10.73 5.46 12.20
CA SER A 30 10.85 6.51 11.18
C SER A 30 11.59 7.72 11.73
N SER A 31 12.26 8.46 10.84
CA SER A 31 12.84 9.76 11.18
C SER A 31 11.75 10.78 11.57
N THR A 32 10.49 10.51 11.21
CA THR A 32 9.36 11.38 11.55
C THR A 32 8.73 11.05 12.90
N THR A 33 9.08 9.92 13.50
CA THR A 33 8.51 9.49 14.78
C THR A 33 8.66 10.59 15.84
N GLY A 34 7.56 10.90 16.52
CA GLY A 34 7.50 11.98 17.51
C GLY A 34 7.16 13.35 16.94
N THR A 35 7.16 13.53 15.62
CA THR A 35 6.79 14.81 14.99
C THR A 35 5.30 14.86 14.69
N TYR A 36 4.77 16.07 14.53
CA TYR A 36 3.38 16.29 14.13
C TYR A 36 3.32 16.53 12.62
N ARG A 37 2.46 15.78 11.95
CA ARG A 37 2.30 15.84 10.49
C ARG A 37 0.85 15.68 10.09
N PRO A 38 0.46 16.13 8.88
CA PRO A 38 -0.87 15.86 8.36
C PRO A 38 -1.11 14.36 8.27
N TYR A 39 -2.21 13.87 8.84
CA TYR A 39 -2.51 12.44 8.86
C TYR A 39 -2.77 11.90 7.46
N GLY A 40 -2.42 10.66 7.26
CA GLY A 40 -2.59 9.95 6.01
C GLY A 40 -2.36 8.46 6.21
N MET A 41 -1.73 7.84 5.23
CA MET A 41 -1.43 6.40 5.24
C MET A 41 0.04 6.18 4.93
N ASP A 42 0.60 5.06 5.40
CA ASP A 42 1.85 4.54 4.87
C ASP A 42 1.57 3.60 3.69
N CYS A 43 2.61 2.96 3.16
CA CYS A 43 2.46 2.12 1.98
C CYS A 43 1.53 0.92 2.22
N SER A 44 1.72 0.22 3.32
CA SER A 44 0.88 -0.92 3.69
C SER A 44 -0.52 -0.48 4.13
N GLY A 45 -0.63 0.70 4.73
CA GLY A 45 -1.92 1.28 5.09
C GLY A 45 -2.79 1.57 3.87
N TYR A 46 -2.17 2.05 2.79
CA TYR A 46 -2.87 2.26 1.52
C TYR A 46 -3.40 0.93 0.95
N VAL A 47 -2.58 -0.11 0.96
CA VAL A 47 -2.99 -1.44 0.49
C VAL A 47 -4.18 -1.96 1.32
N ASP A 48 -4.11 -1.86 2.63
CA ASP A 48 -5.22 -2.27 3.51
C ASP A 48 -6.50 -1.48 3.19
N TRP A 49 -6.38 -0.18 3.01
CA TRP A 49 -7.55 0.65 2.68
C TRP A 49 -8.18 0.26 1.35
N VAL A 50 -7.37 -0.01 0.32
CA VAL A 50 -7.89 -0.44 -0.98
C VAL A 50 -8.64 -1.76 -0.87
N LEU A 51 -8.03 -2.77 -0.23
CA LEU A 51 -8.65 -4.09 -0.10
C LEU A 51 -9.91 -4.03 0.78
N TYR A 52 -9.87 -3.22 1.84
CA TYR A 52 -11.04 -3.00 2.67
C TYR A 52 -12.19 -2.39 1.87
N ASN A 53 -11.91 -1.38 1.05
CA ASN A 53 -12.94 -0.73 0.23
C ASN A 53 -13.45 -1.64 -0.89
N VAL A 54 -12.58 -2.34 -1.59
CA VAL A 54 -12.97 -3.25 -2.68
C VAL A 54 -13.84 -4.39 -2.17
N SER A 55 -13.59 -4.86 -0.94
CA SER A 55 -14.35 -5.95 -0.33
C SER A 55 -15.60 -5.49 0.44
N GLY A 56 -15.92 -4.20 0.40
CA GLY A 56 -17.06 -3.65 1.15
C GLY A 56 -16.89 -3.72 2.67
N GLY A 57 -15.65 -3.69 3.15
CA GLY A 57 -15.33 -3.72 4.57
C GLY A 57 -15.11 -5.13 5.13
N ALA A 58 -14.99 -6.14 4.28
CA ALA A 58 -14.89 -7.54 4.72
C ALA A 58 -13.46 -8.06 4.87
N TYR A 59 -12.47 -7.42 4.24
CA TYR A 59 -11.13 -8.01 4.16
C TYR A 59 -10.02 -6.98 4.38
N VAL A 60 -9.02 -7.38 5.18
CA VAL A 60 -7.77 -6.63 5.41
C VAL A 60 -6.62 -7.63 5.31
N ILE A 61 -5.68 -7.40 4.42
CA ILE A 61 -4.51 -8.25 4.29
C ILE A 61 -3.48 -7.92 5.38
N GLY A 62 -2.82 -8.95 5.91
CA GLY A 62 -1.77 -8.78 6.93
C GLY A 62 -2.28 -8.39 8.30
N HIS A 63 -3.58 -8.30 8.48
CA HIS A 63 -4.22 -8.01 9.76
C HIS A 63 -3.63 -6.80 10.50
N GLY A 64 -3.38 -5.71 9.75
CA GLY A 64 -2.83 -4.49 10.31
C GLY A 64 -1.30 -4.47 10.45
N GLY A 65 -0.61 -5.52 10.00
CA GLY A 65 0.84 -5.54 9.91
C GLY A 65 1.35 -4.69 8.74
N GLY A 66 2.68 -4.62 8.60
CA GLY A 66 3.31 -3.87 7.51
C GLY A 66 3.39 -4.66 6.21
N ALA A 67 4.20 -4.15 5.28
CA ALA A 67 4.38 -4.76 3.96
C ALA A 67 4.84 -6.23 4.04
N HIS A 68 5.73 -6.56 4.98
CA HIS A 68 6.18 -7.94 5.15
C HIS A 68 5.01 -8.87 5.52
N ALA A 69 4.16 -8.46 6.46
CA ALA A 69 2.98 -9.24 6.84
C ALA A 69 2.06 -9.44 5.63
N GLN A 70 1.84 -8.40 4.84
CA GLN A 70 1.03 -8.49 3.62
C GLN A 70 1.63 -9.47 2.61
N HIS A 71 2.96 -9.47 2.47
CA HIS A 71 3.65 -10.38 1.55
C HIS A 71 3.44 -11.85 1.96
N THR A 72 3.41 -12.14 3.25
CA THR A 72 3.18 -13.52 3.75
C THR A 72 1.81 -14.07 3.37
N TYR A 73 0.85 -13.21 3.06
CA TYR A 73 -0.50 -13.60 2.63
C TYR A 73 -0.66 -13.61 1.11
N CYS A 74 0.45 -13.54 0.36
CA CYS A 74 0.44 -13.60 -1.09
C CYS A 74 1.01 -14.92 -1.60
N ALA A 75 0.42 -15.45 -2.67
CA ALA A 75 1.02 -16.49 -3.47
C ALA A 75 1.97 -15.84 -4.48
N SER A 76 3.14 -16.45 -4.71
CA SER A 76 4.09 -15.98 -5.71
C SER A 76 3.53 -16.17 -7.11
N ILE A 77 3.68 -15.15 -7.95
CA ILE A 77 3.34 -15.20 -9.37
C ILE A 77 4.50 -14.65 -10.18
N SER A 78 4.48 -14.86 -11.49
CA SER A 78 5.45 -14.21 -12.38
C SER A 78 4.98 -12.80 -12.72
N TRP A 79 5.93 -11.96 -13.13
CA TRP A 79 5.62 -10.60 -13.59
C TRP A 79 4.69 -10.60 -14.80
N ASP A 80 4.80 -11.60 -15.68
CA ASP A 80 3.95 -11.73 -16.87
C ASP A 80 2.50 -12.03 -16.49
N GLU A 81 2.27 -12.65 -15.35
CA GLU A 81 0.95 -13.00 -14.85
C GLU A 81 0.26 -11.86 -14.11
N ALA A 82 0.94 -10.74 -13.91
CA ALA A 82 0.44 -9.63 -13.10
C ALA A 82 -0.93 -9.14 -13.58
N LEU A 83 -1.85 -9.00 -12.65
CA LEU A 83 -3.20 -8.48 -12.86
C LEU A 83 -3.47 -7.32 -11.89
N PRO A 84 -4.40 -6.41 -12.23
CA PRO A 84 -4.80 -5.38 -11.28
C PRO A 84 -5.19 -5.97 -9.92
N GLY A 85 -4.68 -5.38 -8.86
CA GLY A 85 -4.90 -5.86 -7.49
C GLY A 85 -3.78 -6.75 -6.94
N ASP A 86 -2.87 -7.23 -7.77
CA ASP A 86 -1.67 -7.93 -7.28
C ASP A 86 -0.77 -6.95 -6.56
N LEU A 87 0.06 -7.44 -5.64
CA LEU A 87 0.96 -6.62 -4.84
C LEU A 87 2.40 -6.77 -5.29
N VAL A 88 3.13 -5.66 -5.26
CA VAL A 88 4.56 -5.62 -5.58
C VAL A 88 5.33 -5.08 -4.39
N PHE A 89 6.56 -5.55 -4.20
CA PHE A 89 7.35 -5.28 -3.01
C PHE A 89 8.77 -4.88 -3.37
N TYR A 90 9.32 -3.94 -2.60
CA TYR A 90 10.74 -3.63 -2.59
C TYR A 90 11.53 -4.74 -1.90
N PRO A 91 12.86 -4.80 -2.08
CA PRO A 91 13.70 -5.72 -1.31
C PRO A 91 13.43 -5.61 0.19
N GLU A 92 13.43 -6.77 0.87
CA GLU A 92 13.17 -6.88 2.31
C GLU A 92 11.79 -6.36 2.73
N ASP A 93 10.87 -6.24 1.75
CA ASP A 93 9.53 -5.74 1.97
C ASP A 93 9.50 -4.33 2.60
N SER A 94 10.49 -3.51 2.23
CA SER A 94 10.60 -2.14 2.74
C SER A 94 9.53 -1.20 2.18
N HIS A 95 8.83 -1.62 1.12
CA HIS A 95 7.74 -0.85 0.49
C HIS A 95 6.83 -1.79 -0.27
N VAL A 96 5.58 -1.43 -0.42
CA VAL A 96 4.56 -2.20 -1.13
C VAL A 96 3.73 -1.28 -2.01
N GLY A 97 3.31 -1.80 -3.17
CA GLY A 97 2.39 -1.13 -4.06
C GLY A 97 1.37 -2.11 -4.64
N ILE A 98 0.40 -1.58 -5.35
CA ILE A 98 -0.66 -2.35 -6.00
C ILE A 98 -0.52 -2.20 -7.50
N VAL A 99 -0.62 -3.32 -8.23
CA VAL A 99 -0.70 -3.29 -9.68
C VAL A 99 -2.02 -2.65 -10.09
N GLY A 100 -1.96 -1.55 -10.82
CA GLY A 100 -3.14 -0.85 -11.34
C GLY A 100 -3.52 -1.27 -12.75
N GLY A 101 -2.61 -1.93 -13.46
CA GLY A 101 -2.81 -2.35 -14.84
C GLY A 101 -1.56 -2.16 -15.67
N ARG A 102 -1.75 -2.15 -16.98
CA ARG A 102 -0.66 -1.92 -17.95
C ARG A 102 -0.98 -0.67 -18.77
N ASP A 103 0.07 0.05 -19.15
CA ASP A 103 -0.08 1.18 -20.06
C ASP A 103 -0.15 0.70 -21.53
N LYS A 104 -0.20 1.65 -22.46
CA LYS A 104 -0.29 1.35 -23.89
C LYS A 104 0.89 0.55 -24.42
N GLY A 105 2.07 0.68 -23.79
CA GLY A 105 3.28 -0.05 -24.15
C GLY A 105 3.37 -1.42 -23.50
N GLY A 106 2.39 -1.81 -22.69
CA GLY A 106 2.39 -3.09 -21.96
C GLY A 106 3.15 -3.04 -20.65
N GLU A 107 3.65 -1.88 -20.22
CA GLU A 107 4.39 -1.72 -18.96
C GLU A 107 3.43 -1.65 -17.78
N LEU A 108 3.79 -2.33 -16.70
CA LEU A 108 2.99 -2.30 -15.47
C LEU A 108 2.99 -0.90 -14.85
N ARG A 109 1.83 -0.49 -14.39
CA ARG A 109 1.65 0.75 -13.62
C ARG A 109 1.31 0.38 -12.19
N ILE A 110 2.05 0.95 -11.25
CA ILE A 110 1.94 0.63 -9.82
C ILE A 110 1.39 1.84 -9.09
N ILE A 111 0.36 1.60 -8.27
CA ILE A 111 -0.24 2.64 -7.43
C ILE A 111 0.24 2.40 -6.00
N HIS A 112 0.85 3.40 -5.39
CA HIS A 112 1.40 3.25 -4.05
C HIS A 112 1.44 4.57 -3.30
N CYS A 113 1.37 4.49 -1.97
CA CYS A 113 1.54 5.65 -1.10
C CYS A 113 3.03 5.80 -0.79
N SER A 114 3.63 6.86 -1.30
CA SER A 114 5.08 7.05 -1.29
C SER A 114 5.48 8.18 -0.35
N SER A 115 6.43 7.89 0.54
CA SER A 115 7.01 8.91 1.42
C SER A 115 7.77 9.98 0.63
N GLY A 116 8.44 9.58 -0.45
CA GLY A 116 9.21 10.51 -1.29
C GLY A 116 8.34 11.54 -1.99
N TYR A 117 7.15 11.16 -2.40
CA TYR A 117 6.18 12.07 -3.02
C TYR A 117 5.18 12.65 -2.02
N ASN A 118 5.15 12.13 -0.80
CA ASN A 118 4.17 12.49 0.22
C ASN A 118 2.73 12.42 -0.32
N ASN A 119 2.42 11.36 -1.04
CA ASN A 119 1.13 11.18 -1.71
C ASN A 119 0.98 9.76 -2.24
N VAL A 120 -0.23 9.40 -2.62
CA VAL A 120 -0.50 8.24 -3.48
C VAL A 120 -0.14 8.63 -4.91
N VAL A 121 0.70 7.83 -5.54
CA VAL A 121 1.23 8.10 -6.89
C VAL A 121 1.13 6.85 -7.76
N ILE A 122 1.22 7.07 -9.07
CA ILE A 122 1.30 5.98 -10.06
C ILE A 122 2.68 6.04 -10.69
N THR A 123 3.42 4.93 -10.62
CA THR A 123 4.76 4.82 -11.20
C THR A 123 4.89 3.54 -12.01
N GLY A 124 6.08 3.29 -12.58
CA GLY A 124 6.45 1.99 -13.12
C GLY A 124 6.89 1.03 -12.01
N ILE A 125 7.61 -0.02 -12.39
CA ILE A 125 8.04 -1.07 -11.47
C ILE A 125 9.39 -0.79 -10.82
N GLU A 126 10.01 0.33 -11.10
CA GLU A 126 11.35 0.66 -10.59
C GLU A 126 11.41 0.55 -9.06
N GLY A 127 12.35 -0.26 -8.57
CA GLY A 127 12.53 -0.54 -7.15
C GLY A 127 11.74 -1.76 -6.64
N PHE A 128 10.68 -2.16 -7.31
CA PHE A 128 9.91 -3.34 -6.94
C PHE A 128 10.59 -4.60 -7.50
N THR A 129 10.87 -5.57 -6.64
CA THR A 129 11.63 -6.78 -7.01
C THR A 129 10.84 -8.07 -6.86
N SER A 130 9.70 -8.03 -6.19
CA SER A 130 8.83 -9.20 -5.97
C SER A 130 7.40 -8.85 -6.30
N ILE A 131 6.64 -9.86 -6.72
CA ILE A 131 5.22 -9.72 -6.99
C ILE A 131 4.47 -10.91 -6.40
N GLY A 132 3.29 -10.67 -5.83
CA GLY A 132 2.46 -11.72 -5.27
C GLY A 132 0.98 -11.40 -5.43
N ARG A 133 0.17 -12.44 -5.37
CA ARG A 133 -1.28 -12.32 -5.44
C ARG A 133 -1.87 -12.61 -4.07
N PRO A 134 -2.62 -11.67 -3.48
CA PRO A 134 -3.29 -11.91 -2.21
C PRO A 134 -4.13 -13.19 -2.28
N VAL A 135 -3.99 -14.06 -1.30
CA VAL A 135 -4.72 -15.35 -1.27
C VAL A 135 -6.23 -15.14 -1.21
N TYR A 136 -6.67 -13.96 -0.77
CA TYR A 136 -8.06 -13.55 -0.81
C TYR A 136 -8.69 -13.74 -2.21
N TYR A 137 -7.91 -13.49 -3.28
CA TYR A 137 -8.42 -13.59 -4.65
C TYR A 137 -8.47 -15.02 -5.18
N SER A 138 -7.88 -15.97 -4.47
CA SER A 138 -7.88 -17.38 -4.88
C SER A 138 -8.91 -18.22 -4.14
N GLU A 139 -9.66 -17.62 -3.24
CA GLU A 139 -10.71 -18.29 -2.46
C GLU A 139 -12.06 -18.42 -3.21
#